data_3f85275e767db58a073289c002a3d46e
#
_entry.id   3f85275e767db58a073289c002a3d46e
#
_cell.length_a   1.000
_cell.length_b   1.000
_cell.length_c   1.000
_cell.angle_alpha   90.00
_cell.angle_beta   90.00
_cell.angle_gamma   90.00
#
_symmetry.space_group_name_H-M   'P 1'
#
loop_
_entity.id
_entity.type
_entity.pdbx_description
1 polymer ?
#
loop_
_entity_poly.entity_id
_entity_poly.type
_entity_poly.pdbx_seq_one_letter_code
_entity_poly.pdbx_strand_id
1 'polypeptide(L)'
;MISVLSHPPRLVTDQVAPLHELEEHLIRSQCAIERWFRCQWQATPPPLYGSVDLRNAGFKLAPIDTNLFSAGFNNLNPEHAALHITAIQHYLDQYHPSLERLLLLPENHTRNLFYLENVGRLAGLLREAGLEVRLGSWAISEPLVHRLASGEELRIEVLQREGSRLRLADFDPELILLNNDLSGGVPELLQGLEQEILPPLAAGWQHRRKSQHFAHYRRLAVEFAEVIEIDPWLIDPFFRRCSDINFLQSEGLDCLVHNVDAVLAEIRERYQHYGITARPFVIVKADAGTYGMGVMTAYSGAELRELNRKARTRMAKSKEGLPVSDVFIQEGVYTFEQTPEDFVAEPVVYLFGQQVLGGFFRVHREKGIDES
;
A
#
# COMPACT_ATOMS: atom_id res chain seq x y z
N MET A 1 13.35 -19.26 -1.60
CA MET A 1 12.86 -19.81 -0.32
C MET A 1 12.76 -18.62 0.64
N ILE A 2 11.57 -18.07 0.89
CA ILE A 2 11.39 -16.99 1.86
C ILE A 2 11.43 -17.67 3.22
N SER A 3 12.51 -17.46 3.96
CA SER A 3 12.59 -17.87 5.36
C SER A 3 11.57 -17.03 6.13
N VAL A 4 10.51 -17.64 6.63
CA VAL A 4 9.67 -17.01 7.64
C VAL A 4 10.52 -16.88 8.88
N LEU A 5 10.96 -15.67 9.19
CA LEU A 5 11.68 -15.41 10.42
C LEU A 5 10.70 -15.62 11.58
N SER A 6 10.97 -16.58 12.42
CA SER A 6 10.14 -16.93 13.59
C SER A 6 10.18 -15.88 14.71
N HIS A 7 11.00 -14.85 14.55
CA HIS A 7 11.19 -13.78 15.54
C HIS A 7 11.03 -12.42 14.85
N PRO A 8 10.43 -11.43 15.53
CA PRO A 8 10.40 -10.07 15.02
C PRO A 8 11.83 -9.55 14.81
N PRO A 9 12.03 -8.65 13.83
CA PRO A 9 13.31 -7.99 13.63
C PRO A 9 13.79 -7.34 14.92
N ARG A 10 15.10 -7.31 15.11
CA ARG A 10 15.69 -6.62 16.25
C ARG A 10 15.39 -5.12 16.13
N LEU A 11 14.73 -4.58 17.12
CA LEU A 11 14.59 -3.13 17.27
C LEU A 11 15.87 -2.59 17.90
N VAL A 12 16.52 -1.64 17.24
CA VAL A 12 17.64 -0.90 17.81
C VAL A 12 17.04 0.24 18.61
N THR A 13 17.05 0.14 19.93
CA THR A 13 16.39 1.06 20.85
C THR A 13 17.21 2.30 21.21
N ASP A 14 18.50 2.34 20.84
CA ASP A 14 19.44 3.34 21.34
C ASP A 14 19.43 4.71 20.62
N GLN A 15 18.57 4.90 19.58
CA GLN A 15 18.50 6.15 18.79
C GLN A 15 17.18 6.91 18.94
N VAL A 16 16.55 6.95 20.12
CA VAL A 16 15.11 6.85 20.17
C VAL A 16 14.38 8.00 20.84
N ALA A 17 15.02 9.13 21.12
CA ALA A 17 14.33 10.16 21.90
C ALA A 17 13.00 10.64 21.27
N PRO A 18 12.90 11.09 20.01
CA PRO A 18 11.62 11.60 19.50
C PRO A 18 10.55 10.52 19.30
N LEU A 19 10.93 9.30 18.86
CA LEU A 19 9.94 8.24 18.63
C LEU A 19 9.42 7.67 19.95
N HIS A 20 10.27 7.51 20.95
CA HIS A 20 9.85 7.04 22.27
C HIS A 20 8.90 8.04 22.94
N GLU A 21 9.22 9.33 22.85
CA GLU A 21 8.34 10.39 23.33
C GLU A 21 7.00 10.39 22.58
N LEU A 22 7.01 10.16 21.26
CA LEU A 22 5.81 10.01 20.45
C LEU A 22 4.96 8.81 20.88
N GLU A 23 5.56 7.63 21.08
CA GLU A 23 4.85 6.43 21.56
C GLU A 23 4.19 6.66 22.90
N GLU A 24 4.92 7.17 23.88
CA GLU A 24 4.35 7.52 25.20
C GLU A 24 3.22 8.53 25.09
N HIS A 25 3.37 9.53 24.21
CA HIS A 25 2.37 10.56 24.00
C HIS A 25 1.10 9.98 23.35
N LEU A 26 1.23 9.11 22.35
CA LEU A 26 0.11 8.37 21.74
C LEU A 26 -0.65 7.55 22.79
N ILE A 27 0.05 6.80 23.66
CA ILE A 27 -0.57 6.01 24.72
C ILE A 27 -1.35 6.91 25.70
N ARG A 28 -0.77 8.02 26.12
CA ARG A 28 -1.44 8.99 27.03
C ARG A 28 -2.65 9.65 26.37
N SER A 29 -2.62 9.85 25.06
CA SER A 29 -3.68 10.51 24.28
C SER A 29 -4.74 9.53 23.75
N GLN A 30 -4.70 8.25 24.10
CA GLN A 30 -5.54 7.20 23.53
C GLN A 30 -7.05 7.56 23.50
N CYS A 31 -7.60 8.15 24.57
CA CYS A 31 -9.01 8.54 24.59
C CYS A 31 -9.36 9.62 23.54
N ALA A 32 -8.47 10.57 23.29
CA ALA A 32 -8.66 11.61 22.27
C ALA A 32 -8.54 11.00 20.88
N ILE A 33 -7.57 10.13 20.68
CA ILE A 33 -7.33 9.38 19.44
C ILE A 33 -8.56 8.55 19.07
N GLU A 34 -9.06 7.71 19.96
CA GLU A 34 -10.24 6.88 19.70
C GLU A 34 -11.49 7.70 19.39
N ARG A 35 -11.65 8.85 20.06
CA ARG A 35 -12.76 9.76 19.77
C ARG A 35 -12.63 10.36 18.37
N TRP A 36 -11.43 10.80 17.99
CA TRP A 36 -11.15 11.38 16.68
C TRP A 36 -11.40 10.36 15.57
N PHE A 37 -10.86 9.14 15.67
CA PHE A 37 -11.09 8.08 14.70
C PHE A 37 -12.57 7.75 14.55
N ARG A 38 -13.33 7.67 15.64
CA ARG A 38 -14.77 7.40 15.59
C ARG A 38 -15.52 8.46 14.80
N CYS A 39 -15.15 9.75 14.98
CA CYS A 39 -15.75 10.84 14.19
C CYS A 39 -15.38 10.73 12.71
N GLN A 40 -14.12 10.39 12.39
CA GLN A 40 -13.67 10.23 11.01
C GLN A 40 -14.39 9.06 10.31
N TRP A 41 -14.51 7.92 10.97
CA TRP A 41 -15.19 6.76 10.40
C TRP A 41 -16.71 6.93 10.25
N GLN A 42 -17.34 7.78 11.05
CA GLN A 42 -18.74 8.17 10.85
C GLN A 42 -18.91 9.07 9.60
N ALA A 43 -17.96 9.94 9.34
CA ALA A 43 -17.98 10.84 8.20
C ALA A 43 -17.58 10.17 6.89
N THR A 44 -16.66 9.20 6.95
CA THR A 44 -16.09 8.53 5.78
C THR A 44 -15.96 7.04 6.03
N PRO A 45 -16.82 6.20 5.44
CA PRO A 45 -16.71 4.75 5.58
C PRO A 45 -15.34 4.25 5.11
N PRO A 46 -14.72 3.30 5.82
CA PRO A 46 -13.43 2.74 5.42
C PRO A 46 -13.55 1.88 4.17
N PRO A 47 -12.47 1.70 3.39
CA PRO A 47 -12.43 0.67 2.36
C PRO A 47 -12.56 -0.72 2.99
N LEU A 48 -13.02 -1.71 2.21
CA LEU A 48 -13.15 -3.07 2.71
C LEU A 48 -11.82 -3.59 3.26
N TYR A 49 -10.73 -3.39 2.52
CA TYR A 49 -9.38 -3.75 2.98
C TYR A 49 -8.32 -2.79 2.43
N GLY A 50 -7.15 -2.83 3.01
CA GLY A 50 -6.00 -2.07 2.55
C GLY A 50 -4.72 -2.46 3.27
N SER A 51 -3.59 -2.00 2.75
CA SER A 51 -2.31 -2.09 3.44
C SER A 51 -1.56 -0.77 3.38
N VAL A 52 -0.72 -0.56 4.37
CA VAL A 52 0.13 0.62 4.51
C VAL A 52 1.57 0.16 4.69
N ASP A 53 2.44 0.63 3.81
CA ASP A 53 3.88 0.46 3.96
C ASP A 53 4.39 1.60 4.85
N LEU A 54 4.98 1.26 5.97
CA LEU A 54 5.52 2.21 6.95
C LEU A 54 7.05 2.24 6.89
N ARG A 55 7.59 3.36 7.33
CA ARG A 55 9.00 3.51 7.66
C ARG A 55 9.14 4.08 9.06
N ASN A 56 10.00 3.44 9.81
CA ASN A 56 10.39 3.87 11.15
C ASN A 56 11.87 4.26 11.13
N ALA A 57 12.15 5.55 11.28
CA ALA A 57 13.50 6.09 11.29
C ALA A 57 14.10 6.20 12.69
N GLY A 58 13.40 5.73 13.73
CA GLY A 58 13.80 5.92 15.13
C GLY A 58 13.51 7.33 15.69
N PHE A 59 13.23 8.28 14.82
CA PHE A 59 12.83 9.65 15.15
C PHE A 59 11.54 10.08 14.45
N LYS A 60 11.02 9.27 13.57
CA LYS A 60 9.82 9.52 12.76
C LYS A 60 9.22 8.19 12.33
N LEU A 61 7.89 8.07 12.40
CA LEU A 61 7.13 6.94 11.86
C LEU A 61 6.16 7.48 10.80
N ALA A 62 6.34 7.10 9.54
CA ALA A 62 5.52 7.64 8.47
C ALA A 62 5.08 6.59 7.46
N PRO A 63 3.86 6.70 6.91
CA PRO A 63 3.46 5.92 5.76
C PRO A 63 4.22 6.41 4.52
N ILE A 64 4.69 5.47 3.72
CA ILE A 64 5.38 5.78 2.47
C ILE A 64 4.62 5.33 1.23
N ASP A 65 3.72 4.36 1.38
CA ASP A 65 2.78 3.93 0.35
C ASP A 65 1.54 3.30 0.98
N THR A 66 0.43 3.29 0.24
CA THR A 66 -0.83 2.66 0.64
C THR A 66 -1.40 1.90 -0.54
N ASN A 67 -1.94 0.72 -0.30
CA ASN A 67 -2.52 -0.11 -1.32
C ASN A 67 -3.95 -0.53 -0.96
N LEU A 68 -4.90 -0.30 -1.87
CA LEU A 68 -6.30 -0.73 -1.76
C LEU A 68 -6.57 -2.09 -2.44
N PHE A 69 -5.55 -2.65 -3.10
CA PHE A 69 -5.59 -3.97 -3.76
C PHE A 69 -4.47 -4.83 -3.19
N SER A 70 -4.46 -4.96 -1.87
CA SER A 70 -3.35 -5.52 -1.12
C SER A 70 -3.07 -6.98 -1.49
N ALA A 71 -1.78 -7.31 -1.67
CA ALA A 71 -1.29 -8.65 -1.91
C ALA A 71 -0.25 -9.02 -0.84
N GLY A 72 -0.52 -10.05 -0.05
CA GLY A 72 0.34 -10.47 1.05
C GLY A 72 -0.42 -10.97 2.29
N PHE A 73 -1.73 -11.24 2.17
CA PHE A 73 -2.54 -11.83 3.25
C PHE A 73 -1.98 -13.17 3.75
N ASN A 74 -1.26 -13.90 2.89
CA ASN A 74 -0.54 -15.13 3.24
C ASN A 74 0.66 -14.92 4.17
N ASN A 75 1.11 -13.67 4.38
CA ASN A 75 2.19 -13.33 5.30
C ASN A 75 1.68 -12.93 6.70
N LEU A 76 0.37 -12.78 6.87
CA LEU A 76 -0.22 -12.53 8.17
C LEU A 76 -0.07 -13.77 9.07
N ASN A 77 0.16 -13.54 10.37
CA ASN A 77 0.35 -14.63 11.30
C ASN A 77 -0.94 -15.49 11.41
N PRO A 78 -0.92 -16.77 11.04
CA PRO A 78 -2.08 -17.66 11.09
C PRO A 78 -2.60 -17.89 12.50
N GLU A 79 -1.78 -17.72 13.55
CA GLU A 79 -2.22 -17.82 14.94
C GLU A 79 -3.26 -16.75 15.32
N HIS A 80 -3.30 -15.64 14.57
CA HIS A 80 -4.26 -14.55 14.77
C HIS A 80 -5.49 -14.66 13.85
N ALA A 81 -5.72 -15.81 13.20
CA ALA A 81 -6.84 -15.99 12.26
C ALA A 81 -8.20 -15.60 12.86
N ALA A 82 -8.45 -15.92 14.13
CA ALA A 82 -9.70 -15.55 14.80
C ALA A 82 -9.91 -14.02 14.85
N LEU A 83 -8.86 -13.22 15.05
CA LEU A 83 -8.94 -11.76 15.03
C LEU A 83 -9.23 -11.26 13.61
N HIS A 84 -8.59 -11.87 12.60
CA HIS A 84 -8.84 -11.53 11.20
C HIS A 84 -10.29 -11.78 10.80
N ILE A 85 -10.83 -12.95 11.17
CA ILE A 85 -12.23 -13.33 10.90
C ILE A 85 -13.19 -12.37 11.59
N THR A 86 -12.95 -12.07 12.88
CA THR A 86 -13.79 -11.12 13.65
C THR A 86 -13.79 -9.73 13.02
N ALA A 87 -12.65 -9.23 12.54
CA ALA A 87 -12.57 -7.93 11.87
C ALA A 87 -13.37 -7.91 10.56
N ILE A 88 -13.30 -9.00 9.78
CA ILE A 88 -14.07 -9.15 8.55
C ILE A 88 -15.57 -9.19 8.86
N GLN A 89 -15.99 -10.02 9.82
CA GLN A 89 -17.40 -10.11 10.24
C GLN A 89 -17.93 -8.77 10.72
N HIS A 90 -17.16 -8.04 11.52
CA HIS A 90 -17.56 -6.71 11.99
C HIS A 90 -17.81 -5.73 10.84
N TYR A 91 -16.93 -5.74 9.82
CA TYR A 91 -17.11 -4.92 8.62
C TYR A 91 -18.37 -5.35 7.84
N LEU A 92 -18.58 -6.65 7.65
CA LEU A 92 -19.75 -7.18 6.94
C LEU A 92 -21.05 -6.82 7.68
N ASP A 93 -21.11 -7.01 8.97
CA ASP A 93 -22.29 -6.66 9.79
C ASP A 93 -22.64 -5.18 9.70
N GLN A 94 -21.63 -4.34 9.63
CA GLN A 94 -21.82 -2.88 9.58
C GLN A 94 -22.22 -2.35 8.20
N TYR A 95 -21.60 -2.87 7.14
CA TYR A 95 -21.72 -2.29 5.78
C TYR A 95 -22.45 -3.18 4.78
N HIS A 96 -22.45 -4.49 4.99
CA HIS A 96 -23.01 -5.50 4.07
C HIS A 96 -23.72 -6.64 4.80
N PRO A 97 -24.69 -6.36 5.72
CA PRO A 97 -25.26 -7.36 6.64
C PRO A 97 -26.03 -8.49 5.95
N SER A 98 -26.41 -8.33 4.70
CA SER A 98 -27.12 -9.35 3.90
C SER A 98 -26.25 -10.01 2.84
N LEU A 99 -24.94 -9.75 2.82
CA LEU A 99 -24.03 -10.30 1.83
C LEU A 99 -23.77 -11.79 2.11
N GLU A 100 -24.08 -12.64 1.15
CA GLU A 100 -23.83 -14.09 1.20
C GLU A 100 -22.82 -14.53 0.14
N ARG A 101 -22.87 -13.96 -1.08
CA ARG A 101 -22.10 -14.41 -2.24
C ARG A 101 -21.19 -13.34 -2.79
N LEU A 102 -19.89 -13.62 -2.76
CA LEU A 102 -18.84 -12.70 -3.18
C LEU A 102 -18.02 -13.32 -4.34
N LEU A 103 -17.82 -12.56 -5.40
CA LEU A 103 -16.91 -12.89 -6.49
C LEU A 103 -15.59 -12.17 -6.31
N LEU A 104 -14.51 -12.91 -6.11
CA LEU A 104 -13.15 -12.36 -6.00
C LEU A 104 -12.48 -12.37 -7.40
N LEU A 105 -12.02 -11.21 -7.85
CA LEU A 105 -11.32 -11.03 -9.13
C LEU A 105 -9.84 -10.73 -8.89
N PRO A 106 -8.95 -11.73 -9.07
CA PRO A 106 -7.51 -11.55 -8.91
C PRO A 106 -6.86 -10.86 -10.11
N GLU A 107 -5.57 -10.51 -9.96
CA GLU A 107 -4.69 -10.12 -11.06
C GLU A 107 -4.59 -11.23 -12.11
N ASN A 108 -4.28 -10.85 -13.36
CA ASN A 108 -4.13 -11.79 -14.45
C ASN A 108 -2.82 -12.61 -14.38
N HIS A 109 -2.02 -12.46 -13.34
CA HIS A 109 -0.71 -13.11 -13.16
C HIS A 109 -0.83 -14.54 -12.57
N THR A 110 -1.52 -15.42 -13.27
CA THR A 110 -1.78 -16.81 -12.83
C THR A 110 -0.53 -17.69 -12.70
N ARG A 111 0.65 -17.19 -13.11
CA ARG A 111 1.93 -17.91 -12.97
C ARG A 111 2.71 -17.55 -11.70
N ASN A 112 2.32 -16.52 -10.97
CA ASN A 112 2.97 -16.12 -9.73
C ASN A 112 2.35 -16.88 -8.56
N LEU A 113 2.97 -17.98 -8.14
CA LEU A 113 2.48 -18.81 -7.04
C LEU A 113 2.38 -18.06 -5.71
N PHE A 114 3.28 -17.14 -5.40
CA PHE A 114 3.19 -16.34 -4.18
C PHE A 114 1.95 -15.44 -4.18
N TYR A 115 1.62 -14.88 -5.35
CA TYR A 115 0.40 -14.10 -5.47
C TYR A 115 -0.86 -15.00 -5.35
N LEU A 116 -0.83 -16.21 -5.91
CA LEU A 116 -1.95 -17.16 -5.76
C LEU A 116 -2.14 -17.61 -4.31
N GLU A 117 -1.07 -17.78 -3.52
CA GLU A 117 -1.15 -18.02 -2.08
C GLU A 117 -1.88 -16.86 -1.35
N ASN A 118 -1.56 -15.61 -1.71
CA ASN A 118 -2.27 -14.45 -1.19
C ASN A 118 -3.77 -14.52 -1.50
N VAL A 119 -4.13 -14.79 -2.76
CA VAL A 119 -5.53 -14.87 -3.21
C VAL A 119 -6.26 -16.00 -2.48
N GLY A 120 -5.63 -17.17 -2.34
CA GLY A 120 -6.16 -18.30 -1.59
C GLY A 120 -6.40 -17.95 -0.12
N ARG A 121 -5.44 -17.29 0.53
CA ARG A 121 -5.59 -16.87 1.93
C ARG A 121 -6.69 -15.84 2.12
N LEU A 122 -6.78 -14.83 1.24
CA LEU A 122 -7.87 -13.84 1.28
C LEU A 122 -9.23 -14.52 1.09
N ALA A 123 -9.37 -15.39 0.10
CA ALA A 123 -10.60 -16.13 -0.14
C ALA A 123 -10.96 -17.04 1.06
N GLY A 124 -9.97 -17.69 1.67
CA GLY A 124 -10.14 -18.49 2.89
C GLY A 124 -10.69 -17.67 4.06
N LEU A 125 -10.08 -16.52 4.35
CA LEU A 125 -10.52 -15.63 5.43
C LEU A 125 -11.97 -15.14 5.22
N LEU A 126 -12.34 -14.81 3.99
CA LEU A 126 -13.71 -14.40 3.66
C LEU A 126 -14.72 -15.55 3.80
N ARG A 127 -14.33 -16.79 3.44
CA ARG A 127 -15.17 -17.99 3.65
C ARG A 127 -15.31 -18.32 5.13
N GLU A 128 -14.22 -18.26 5.88
CA GLU A 128 -14.22 -18.45 7.34
C GLU A 128 -15.07 -17.39 8.05
N ALA A 129 -15.22 -16.19 7.46
CA ALA A 129 -16.11 -15.14 7.97
C ALA A 129 -17.60 -15.37 7.61
N GLY A 130 -17.94 -16.40 6.83
CA GLY A 130 -19.31 -16.81 6.52
C GLY A 130 -19.77 -16.57 5.08
N LEU A 131 -18.91 -16.11 4.18
CA LEU A 131 -19.28 -15.86 2.79
C LEU A 131 -19.08 -17.08 1.89
N GLU A 132 -19.95 -17.26 0.91
CA GLU A 132 -19.65 -18.08 -0.25
C GLU A 132 -18.77 -17.27 -1.23
N VAL A 133 -17.50 -17.68 -1.37
CA VAL A 133 -16.51 -16.97 -2.20
C VAL A 133 -16.06 -17.83 -3.35
N ARG A 134 -16.26 -17.34 -4.58
CA ARG A 134 -15.70 -17.93 -5.78
C ARG A 134 -14.79 -16.92 -6.50
N LEU A 135 -13.86 -17.47 -7.29
CA LEU A 135 -12.89 -16.66 -8.02
C LEU A 135 -13.19 -16.70 -9.51
N GLY A 136 -13.09 -15.54 -10.15
CA GLY A 136 -13.27 -15.41 -11.59
C GLY A 136 -12.14 -14.64 -12.25
N SER A 137 -11.94 -14.84 -13.54
CA SER A 137 -11.00 -14.06 -14.34
C SER A 137 -11.54 -13.82 -15.74
N TRP A 138 -11.33 -12.63 -16.26
CA TRP A 138 -11.61 -12.27 -17.66
C TRP A 138 -10.49 -12.63 -18.63
N ALA A 139 -9.33 -13.05 -18.11
CA ALA A 139 -8.15 -13.34 -18.90
C ALA A 139 -8.05 -14.81 -19.32
N ILE A 140 -9.04 -15.64 -18.96
CA ILE A 140 -9.04 -17.09 -19.23
C ILE A 140 -10.26 -17.48 -20.05
N SER A 141 -10.11 -18.51 -20.89
CA SER A 141 -11.18 -19.09 -21.71
C SER A 141 -11.73 -20.42 -21.16
N GLU A 142 -11.03 -21.02 -20.22
CA GLU A 142 -11.39 -22.25 -19.51
C GLU A 142 -10.99 -22.15 -18.03
N PRO A 143 -11.67 -22.85 -17.12
CA PRO A 143 -11.34 -22.83 -15.71
C PRO A 143 -9.90 -23.29 -15.44
N LEU A 144 -9.21 -22.60 -14.54
CA LEU A 144 -7.87 -22.95 -14.07
C LEU A 144 -7.94 -23.47 -12.63
N VAL A 145 -7.17 -24.52 -12.36
CA VAL A 145 -6.99 -25.06 -11.00
C VAL A 145 -5.51 -25.02 -10.67
N HIS A 146 -5.19 -24.33 -9.57
CA HIS A 146 -3.83 -24.23 -9.03
C HIS A 146 -3.77 -24.92 -7.68
N ARG A 147 -2.76 -25.74 -7.47
CA ARG A 147 -2.49 -26.31 -6.16
C ARG A 147 -1.54 -25.41 -5.39
N LEU A 148 -2.01 -24.88 -4.27
CA LEU A 148 -1.25 -24.03 -3.37
C LEU A 148 -0.23 -24.84 -2.56
N ALA A 149 0.77 -24.17 -1.97
CA ALA A 149 1.75 -24.80 -1.11
C ALA A 149 1.13 -25.39 0.17
N SER A 150 -0.01 -24.82 0.61
CA SER A 150 -0.86 -25.36 1.67
C SER A 150 -1.47 -26.72 1.35
N GLY A 151 -1.47 -27.11 0.05
CA GLY A 151 -2.15 -28.30 -0.47
C GLY A 151 -3.60 -28.04 -0.89
N GLU A 152 -4.14 -26.87 -0.64
CA GLU A 152 -5.47 -26.44 -1.06
C GLU A 152 -5.51 -26.20 -2.58
N GLU A 153 -6.66 -26.44 -3.20
CA GLU A 153 -6.91 -26.15 -4.61
C GLU A 153 -7.61 -24.80 -4.78
N LEU A 154 -6.97 -23.92 -5.52
CA LEU A 154 -7.52 -22.62 -5.92
C LEU A 154 -8.10 -22.73 -7.32
N ARG A 155 -9.43 -22.68 -7.43
CA ARG A 155 -10.14 -22.72 -8.70
C ARG A 155 -10.50 -21.29 -9.14
N ILE A 156 -10.09 -20.92 -10.37
CA ILE A 156 -10.44 -19.66 -11.02
C ILE A 156 -11.31 -19.99 -12.23
N GLU A 157 -12.45 -19.34 -12.34
CA GLU A 157 -13.50 -19.67 -13.30
C GLU A 157 -13.65 -18.57 -14.35
N VAL A 158 -14.24 -18.95 -15.50
CA VAL A 158 -14.48 -18.00 -16.59
C VAL A 158 -15.65 -17.09 -16.25
N LEU A 159 -15.42 -15.79 -16.37
CA LEU A 159 -16.46 -14.79 -16.15
C LEU A 159 -17.45 -14.75 -17.30
N GLN A 160 -18.72 -14.54 -16.98
CA GLN A 160 -19.81 -14.33 -17.90
C GLN A 160 -20.50 -13.03 -17.56
N ARG A 161 -20.77 -12.21 -18.57
CA ARG A 161 -21.57 -11.00 -18.40
C ARG A 161 -22.97 -11.22 -19.01
N GLU A 162 -23.99 -11.05 -18.18
CA GLU A 162 -25.39 -11.10 -18.58
C GLU A 162 -26.03 -9.72 -18.29
N GLY A 163 -26.16 -8.90 -19.32
CA GLY A 163 -26.68 -7.53 -19.18
C GLY A 163 -25.80 -6.67 -18.29
N SER A 164 -26.35 -6.24 -17.15
CA SER A 164 -25.68 -5.42 -16.12
C SER A 164 -25.06 -6.24 -14.98
N ARG A 165 -25.01 -7.56 -15.09
CA ARG A 165 -24.46 -8.44 -14.05
C ARG A 165 -23.27 -9.27 -14.55
N LEU A 166 -22.29 -9.44 -13.66
CA LEU A 166 -21.16 -10.33 -13.84
C LEU A 166 -21.35 -11.58 -12.98
N ARG A 167 -21.15 -12.77 -13.57
CA ARG A 167 -21.39 -14.03 -12.89
C ARG A 167 -20.46 -15.13 -13.38
N LEU A 168 -20.49 -16.28 -12.70
CA LEU A 168 -19.96 -17.55 -13.19
C LEU A 168 -21.11 -18.42 -13.68
N ALA A 169 -20.84 -19.56 -14.30
CA ALA A 169 -21.86 -20.39 -14.94
C ALA A 169 -23.07 -20.73 -14.03
N ASP A 170 -22.81 -21.02 -12.77
CA ASP A 170 -23.80 -21.42 -11.75
C ASP A 170 -23.74 -20.56 -10.48
N PHE A 171 -23.12 -19.36 -10.54
CA PHE A 171 -22.93 -18.48 -9.39
C PHE A 171 -23.21 -17.02 -9.76
N ASP A 172 -24.18 -16.43 -9.10
CA ASP A 172 -24.58 -15.02 -9.26
C ASP A 172 -24.20 -14.25 -7.99
N PRO A 173 -23.07 -13.52 -7.96
CA PRO A 173 -22.59 -12.82 -6.78
C PRO A 173 -23.37 -11.55 -6.52
N GLU A 174 -23.45 -11.15 -5.27
CA GLU A 174 -24.03 -9.88 -4.82
C GLU A 174 -23.00 -8.76 -4.83
N LEU A 175 -21.73 -9.11 -4.56
CA LEU A 175 -20.61 -8.19 -4.50
C LEU A 175 -19.41 -8.73 -5.29
N ILE A 176 -18.71 -7.83 -5.97
CA ILE A 176 -17.47 -8.09 -6.67
C ILE A 176 -16.30 -7.48 -5.90
N LEU A 177 -15.38 -8.32 -5.44
CA LEU A 177 -14.17 -7.87 -4.78
C LEU A 177 -13.00 -7.91 -5.76
N LEU A 178 -12.38 -6.76 -6.01
CA LEU A 178 -11.19 -6.66 -6.83
C LEU A 178 -9.94 -6.87 -5.97
N ASN A 179 -9.13 -7.85 -6.32
CA ASN A 179 -7.73 -7.93 -5.94
C ASN A 179 -6.83 -7.68 -7.18
N ASN A 180 -7.33 -6.87 -8.09
CA ASN A 180 -6.69 -6.40 -9.32
C ASN A 180 -6.61 -4.89 -9.28
N ASP A 181 -5.43 -4.33 -9.40
CA ASP A 181 -5.15 -2.90 -9.20
C ASP A 181 -5.55 -2.01 -10.38
N LEU A 182 -6.08 -2.59 -11.44
CA LEU A 182 -6.55 -1.91 -12.66
C LEU A 182 -5.48 -0.98 -13.28
N SER A 183 -4.20 -1.30 -13.12
CA SER A 183 -3.10 -0.51 -13.69
C SER A 183 -3.12 -0.51 -15.22
N GLY A 184 -3.60 -1.58 -15.84
CA GLY A 184 -3.80 -1.69 -17.29
C GLY A 184 -5.09 -1.04 -17.81
N GLY A 185 -5.87 -0.40 -16.93
CA GLY A 185 -7.15 0.20 -17.27
C GLY A 185 -8.36 -0.61 -16.75
N VAL A 186 -9.53 0.03 -16.77
CA VAL A 186 -10.78 -0.63 -16.36
C VAL A 186 -11.32 -1.44 -17.54
N PRO A 187 -11.40 -2.78 -17.41
CA PRO A 187 -12.00 -3.63 -18.45
C PRO A 187 -13.46 -3.24 -18.72
N GLU A 188 -13.87 -3.31 -19.98
CA GLU A 188 -15.24 -2.96 -20.41
C GLU A 188 -16.29 -3.81 -19.66
N LEU A 189 -15.98 -5.08 -19.40
CA LEU A 189 -16.90 -5.98 -18.71
C LEU A 189 -17.20 -5.56 -17.26
N LEU A 190 -16.40 -4.70 -16.63
CA LEU A 190 -16.67 -4.16 -15.28
C LEU A 190 -17.46 -2.85 -15.30
N GLN A 191 -17.66 -2.24 -16.47
CA GLN A 191 -18.36 -0.96 -16.56
C GLN A 191 -19.88 -1.14 -16.55
N GLY A 192 -20.59 -0.28 -15.81
CA GLY A 192 -22.06 -0.27 -15.79
C GLY A 192 -22.69 -1.53 -15.20
N LEU A 193 -22.04 -2.18 -14.27
CA LEU A 193 -22.61 -3.26 -13.48
C LEU A 193 -23.55 -2.73 -12.41
N GLU A 194 -24.60 -3.48 -12.10
CA GLU A 194 -25.51 -3.21 -10.97
C GLU A 194 -24.92 -3.68 -9.64
N GLN A 195 -24.01 -4.67 -9.70
CA GLN A 195 -23.36 -5.20 -8.53
C GLN A 195 -22.34 -4.19 -7.99
N GLU A 196 -22.28 -4.10 -6.68
CA GLU A 196 -21.24 -3.30 -6.03
C GLU A 196 -19.86 -3.89 -6.30
N ILE A 197 -18.91 -3.02 -6.59
CA ILE A 197 -17.51 -3.37 -6.83
C ILE A 197 -16.64 -2.71 -5.76
N LEU A 198 -15.90 -3.51 -5.01
CA LEU A 198 -14.97 -3.05 -3.98
C LEU A 198 -13.54 -3.54 -4.26
N PRO A 199 -12.51 -2.71 -4.11
CA PRO A 199 -12.60 -1.25 -4.06
C PRO A 199 -13.26 -0.68 -5.33
N PRO A 200 -13.84 0.52 -5.28
CA PRO A 200 -14.51 1.10 -6.45
C PRO A 200 -13.53 1.27 -7.62
N LEU A 201 -14.01 1.15 -8.86
CA LEU A 201 -13.17 1.24 -10.07
C LEU A 201 -12.31 2.51 -10.11
N ALA A 202 -12.81 3.62 -9.58
CA ALA A 202 -12.08 4.89 -9.48
C ALA A 202 -10.86 4.83 -8.54
N ALA A 203 -10.77 3.84 -7.67
CA ALA A 203 -9.62 3.61 -6.79
C ALA A 203 -8.45 2.88 -7.49
N GLY A 204 -8.67 2.35 -8.71
CA GLY A 204 -7.63 1.71 -9.51
C GLY A 204 -6.51 2.67 -9.92
N TRP A 205 -5.31 2.15 -10.14
CA TRP A 205 -4.12 2.94 -10.45
C TRP A 205 -4.19 3.70 -11.78
N GLN A 206 -5.14 3.42 -12.64
CA GLN A 206 -5.44 4.26 -13.80
C GLN A 206 -5.86 5.67 -13.37
N HIS A 207 -6.60 5.80 -12.27
CA HIS A 207 -7.16 7.07 -11.80
C HIS A 207 -6.45 7.61 -10.56
N ARG A 208 -6.06 6.72 -9.64
CA ARG A 208 -5.43 7.08 -8.37
C ARG A 208 -4.04 7.68 -8.58
N ARG A 209 -3.72 8.70 -7.78
CA ARG A 209 -2.40 9.35 -7.74
C ARG A 209 -1.87 9.38 -6.31
N LYS A 210 -0.58 9.08 -6.14
CA LYS A 210 0.10 9.14 -4.83
C LYS A 210 0.06 10.56 -4.26
N SER A 211 0.28 11.56 -5.11
CA SER A 211 0.22 12.98 -4.72
C SER A 211 -1.14 13.38 -4.17
N GLN A 212 -2.25 12.91 -4.75
CA GLN A 212 -3.60 13.18 -4.26
C GLN A 212 -3.84 12.48 -2.92
N HIS A 213 -3.44 11.20 -2.82
CA HIS A 213 -3.56 10.44 -1.58
C HIS A 213 -2.80 11.12 -0.43
N PHE A 214 -1.53 11.46 -0.63
CA PHE A 214 -0.71 12.11 0.40
C PHE A 214 -1.15 13.54 0.71
N ALA A 215 -1.79 14.25 -0.22
CA ALA A 215 -2.42 15.54 0.08
C ALA A 215 -3.60 15.39 1.06
N HIS A 216 -4.44 14.36 0.88
CA HIS A 216 -5.50 14.05 1.85
C HIS A 216 -4.93 13.55 3.17
N TYR A 217 -3.93 12.65 3.13
CA TYR A 217 -3.27 12.15 4.32
C TYR A 217 -2.67 13.31 5.16
N ARG A 218 -1.92 14.22 4.53
CA ARG A 218 -1.33 15.40 5.20
C ARG A 218 -2.37 16.23 5.94
N ARG A 219 -3.52 16.49 5.31
CA ARG A 219 -4.60 17.24 5.97
C ARG A 219 -5.07 16.54 7.24
N LEU A 220 -5.29 15.22 7.17
CA LEU A 220 -5.70 14.43 8.33
C LEU A 220 -4.59 14.30 9.37
N ALA A 221 -3.34 14.17 8.95
CA ALA A 221 -2.20 14.10 9.85
C ALA A 221 -2.00 15.41 10.62
N VAL A 222 -2.19 16.58 9.99
CA VAL A 222 -2.16 17.88 10.66
C VAL A 222 -3.31 17.99 11.66
N GLU A 223 -4.55 17.68 11.27
CA GLU A 223 -5.71 17.69 12.16
C GLU A 223 -5.51 16.75 13.36
N PHE A 224 -5.03 15.52 13.10
CA PHE A 224 -4.72 14.56 14.16
C PHE A 224 -3.63 15.06 15.11
N ALA A 225 -2.57 15.62 14.55
CA ALA A 225 -1.44 16.18 15.33
C ALA A 225 -1.89 17.32 16.25
N GLU A 226 -2.82 18.17 15.80
CA GLU A 226 -3.43 19.22 16.63
C GLU A 226 -4.24 18.63 17.79
N VAL A 227 -4.99 17.55 17.56
CA VAL A 227 -5.81 16.87 18.58
C VAL A 227 -4.96 16.31 19.72
N ILE A 228 -3.76 15.84 19.41
CA ILE A 228 -2.87 15.21 20.38
C ILE A 228 -1.61 16.04 20.68
N GLU A 229 -1.54 17.26 20.15
CA GLU A 229 -0.46 18.24 20.44
C GLU A 229 0.96 17.74 20.09
N ILE A 230 1.13 17.16 18.89
CA ILE A 230 2.44 16.76 18.36
C ILE A 230 2.82 17.56 17.11
N ASP A 231 4.09 17.51 16.72
CA ASP A 231 4.51 17.99 15.40
C ASP A 231 4.02 16.99 14.32
N PRO A 232 3.18 17.41 13.35
CA PRO A 232 2.70 16.55 12.30
C PRO A 232 3.82 15.92 11.46
N TRP A 233 5.00 16.55 11.38
CA TRP A 233 6.14 15.98 10.68
C TRP A 233 6.57 14.62 11.22
N LEU A 234 6.35 14.31 12.49
CA LEU A 234 6.69 13.02 13.09
C LEU A 234 5.93 11.85 12.48
N ILE A 235 4.80 12.12 11.80
CA ILE A 235 3.93 11.11 11.18
C ILE A 235 3.64 11.36 9.69
N ASP A 236 3.99 12.54 9.14
CA ASP A 236 3.71 12.93 7.76
C ASP A 236 5.01 13.21 6.99
N PRO A 237 5.32 12.45 5.92
CA PRO A 237 6.48 12.73 5.08
C PRO A 237 6.22 13.95 4.18
N PHE A 238 7.20 14.83 4.02
CA PHE A 238 7.15 15.90 3.02
C PHE A 238 7.03 15.32 1.62
N PHE A 239 6.31 16.01 0.75
CA PHE A 239 6.23 15.61 -0.65
C PHE A 239 5.95 16.80 -1.57
N ARG A 240 6.31 16.63 -2.85
CA ARG A 240 5.97 17.51 -3.97
C ARG A 240 5.64 16.67 -5.20
N ARG A 241 4.95 17.29 -6.17
CA ARG A 241 4.64 16.69 -7.47
C ARG A 241 5.26 17.52 -8.59
N CYS A 242 5.77 16.84 -9.62
CA CYS A 242 6.12 17.46 -10.89
C CYS A 242 5.37 16.75 -12.01
N SER A 243 4.88 17.52 -12.97
CA SER A 243 4.24 17.05 -14.20
C SER A 243 5.12 17.34 -15.42
N ASP A 244 4.75 16.76 -16.55
CA ASP A 244 5.40 16.99 -17.84
C ASP A 244 6.89 16.61 -17.84
N ILE A 245 7.24 15.53 -17.13
CA ILE A 245 8.60 14.99 -17.07
C ILE A 245 8.80 13.96 -18.18
N ASN A 246 9.85 14.14 -18.95
CA ASN A 246 10.33 13.15 -19.91
C ASN A 246 11.79 12.81 -19.62
N PHE A 247 12.00 11.71 -18.90
CA PHE A 247 13.36 11.25 -18.55
C PHE A 247 14.23 10.89 -19.76
N LEU A 248 13.64 10.43 -20.86
CA LEU A 248 14.41 10.03 -22.05
C LEU A 248 14.94 11.24 -22.83
N GLN A 249 14.15 12.32 -22.89
CA GLN A 249 14.49 13.57 -23.59
C GLN A 249 15.05 14.65 -22.67
N SER A 250 15.09 14.35 -21.35
CA SER A 250 15.52 15.29 -20.30
C SER A 250 14.64 16.56 -20.20
N GLU A 251 13.37 16.46 -20.57
CA GLU A 251 12.39 17.54 -20.46
C GLU A 251 11.80 17.61 -19.05
N GLY A 252 11.54 18.80 -18.54
CA GLY A 252 10.98 19.05 -17.21
C GLY A 252 11.96 18.80 -16.05
N LEU A 253 13.21 18.38 -16.31
CA LEU A 253 14.16 18.05 -15.24
C LEU A 253 14.53 19.25 -14.37
N ASP A 254 14.49 20.48 -14.86
CA ASP A 254 14.80 21.68 -14.06
C ASP A 254 13.76 21.88 -12.94
N CYS A 255 12.47 21.67 -13.26
CA CYS A 255 11.40 21.68 -12.26
C CYS A 255 11.59 20.56 -11.24
N LEU A 256 11.93 19.37 -11.70
CA LEU A 256 12.17 18.21 -10.83
C LEU A 256 13.36 18.46 -9.89
N VAL A 257 14.48 18.95 -10.40
CA VAL A 257 15.67 19.32 -9.61
C VAL A 257 15.33 20.36 -8.54
N HIS A 258 14.64 21.43 -8.93
CA HIS A 258 14.22 22.47 -8.00
C HIS A 258 13.33 21.93 -6.86
N ASN A 259 12.36 21.08 -7.18
CA ASN A 259 11.47 20.50 -6.17
C ASN A 259 12.17 19.47 -5.27
N VAL A 260 13.11 18.70 -5.79
CA VAL A 260 13.96 17.81 -4.96
C VAL A 260 14.79 18.62 -3.97
N ASP A 261 15.47 19.66 -4.42
CA ASP A 261 16.28 20.50 -3.54
C ASP A 261 15.42 21.23 -2.49
N ALA A 262 14.21 21.64 -2.87
CA ALA A 262 13.27 22.27 -1.92
C ALA A 262 12.81 21.31 -0.82
N VAL A 263 12.42 20.06 -1.16
CA VAL A 263 12.06 19.04 -0.15
C VAL A 263 13.26 18.71 0.73
N LEU A 264 14.46 18.58 0.16
CA LEU A 264 15.68 18.36 0.93
C LEU A 264 15.98 19.51 1.90
N ALA A 265 15.68 20.76 1.52
CA ALA A 265 15.83 21.91 2.42
C ALA A 265 14.85 21.85 3.59
N GLU A 266 13.58 21.52 3.35
CA GLU A 266 12.57 21.32 4.40
C GLU A 266 12.97 20.21 5.38
N ILE A 267 13.50 19.07 4.85
CA ILE A 267 13.99 17.97 5.70
C ILE A 267 15.18 18.43 6.56
N ARG A 268 16.16 19.16 5.99
CA ARG A 268 17.32 19.65 6.73
C ARG A 268 16.92 20.57 7.88
N GLU A 269 15.92 21.42 7.67
CA GLU A 269 15.39 22.30 8.72
C GLU A 269 14.83 21.47 9.89
N ARG A 270 14.04 20.42 9.58
CA ARG A 270 13.52 19.52 10.62
C ARG A 270 14.62 18.72 11.32
N TYR A 271 15.59 18.22 10.57
CA TYR A 271 16.72 17.50 11.15
C TYR A 271 17.52 18.38 12.10
N GLN A 272 17.75 19.66 11.75
CA GLN A 272 18.39 20.63 12.63
C GLN A 272 17.55 20.88 13.90
N HIS A 273 16.23 21.04 13.75
CA HIS A 273 15.32 21.25 14.88
C HIS A 273 15.36 20.10 15.89
N TYR A 274 15.41 18.85 15.40
CA TYR A 274 15.42 17.65 16.24
C TYR A 274 16.83 17.12 16.56
N GLY A 275 17.90 17.81 16.16
CA GLY A 275 19.28 17.38 16.41
C GLY A 275 19.67 16.10 15.66
N ILE A 276 19.00 15.80 14.54
CA ILE A 276 19.24 14.60 13.73
C ILE A 276 20.45 14.83 12.84
N THR A 277 21.43 13.91 12.90
CA THR A 277 22.68 13.99 12.14
C THR A 277 22.68 13.16 10.86
N ALA A 278 21.62 12.40 10.61
CA ALA A 278 21.48 11.59 9.40
C ALA A 278 21.46 12.47 8.13
N ARG A 279 21.90 11.90 6.99
CA ARG A 279 21.88 12.60 5.71
C ARG A 279 20.46 12.61 5.14
N PRO A 280 19.84 13.78 4.87
CA PRO A 280 18.53 13.84 4.26
C PRO A 280 18.56 13.32 2.81
N PHE A 281 17.49 12.63 2.41
CA PHE A 281 17.30 12.14 1.05
C PHE A 281 15.82 12.19 0.66
N VAL A 282 15.55 12.03 -0.62
CA VAL A 282 14.19 11.92 -1.17
C VAL A 282 14.07 10.69 -2.04
N ILE A 283 12.84 10.19 -2.13
CA ILE A 283 12.45 9.15 -3.09
C ILE A 283 11.64 9.80 -4.20
N VAL A 284 12.11 9.67 -5.43
CA VAL A 284 11.41 10.07 -6.65
C VAL A 284 10.75 8.85 -7.25
N LYS A 285 9.45 8.88 -7.43
CA LYS A 285 8.67 7.75 -7.96
C LYS A 285 7.55 8.22 -8.89
N ALA A 286 7.07 7.34 -9.76
CA ALA A 286 5.91 7.63 -10.58
C ALA A 286 4.71 7.98 -9.68
N ASP A 287 3.95 9.02 -10.04
CA ASP A 287 2.76 9.45 -9.28
C ASP A 287 1.60 8.44 -9.39
N ALA A 288 1.57 7.65 -10.46
CA ALA A 288 0.70 6.49 -10.63
C ALA A 288 1.55 5.22 -10.77
N GLY A 289 1.05 4.11 -10.25
CA GLY A 289 1.69 2.80 -10.43
C GLY A 289 2.11 2.11 -9.14
N THR A 290 2.44 0.83 -9.30
CA THR A 290 2.74 -0.15 -8.25
C THR A 290 4.08 -0.85 -8.50
N TYR A 291 4.44 -1.78 -7.62
CA TYR A 291 5.59 -2.69 -7.71
C TYR A 291 6.97 -2.03 -7.75
N GLY A 292 7.13 -0.80 -7.22
CA GLY A 292 8.45 -0.16 -7.13
C GLY A 292 9.10 0.17 -8.48
N MET A 293 8.34 0.19 -9.58
CA MET A 293 8.85 0.60 -10.89
C MET A 293 8.91 2.12 -10.98
N GLY A 294 9.97 2.64 -11.64
CA GLY A 294 10.17 4.08 -11.73
C GLY A 294 10.46 4.74 -10.38
N VAL A 295 11.24 4.09 -9.51
CA VAL A 295 11.62 4.59 -8.19
C VAL A 295 13.13 4.79 -8.12
N MET A 296 13.55 5.90 -7.54
CA MET A 296 14.96 6.21 -7.28
C MET A 296 15.13 7.05 -6.03
N THR A 297 16.23 6.84 -5.32
CA THR A 297 16.70 7.70 -4.24
C THR A 297 17.53 8.84 -4.81
N ALA A 298 17.43 10.04 -4.24
CA ALA A 298 18.27 11.18 -4.56
C ALA A 298 18.66 11.96 -3.30
N TYR A 299 19.92 12.37 -3.21
CA TYR A 299 20.48 13.17 -2.14
C TYR A 299 20.71 14.65 -2.53
N SER A 300 20.53 14.93 -3.82
CA SER A 300 20.55 16.28 -4.38
C SER A 300 19.79 16.30 -5.71
N GLY A 301 19.29 17.48 -6.08
CA GLY A 301 18.71 17.67 -7.42
C GLY A 301 19.73 17.48 -8.56
N ALA A 302 21.02 17.76 -8.29
CA ALA A 302 22.09 17.60 -9.28
C ALA A 302 22.19 16.15 -9.81
N GLU A 303 22.02 15.15 -8.95
CA GLU A 303 22.07 13.72 -9.33
C GLU A 303 21.07 13.36 -10.42
N LEU A 304 19.92 14.07 -10.49
CA LEU A 304 18.92 13.82 -11.51
C LEU A 304 19.36 14.25 -12.93
N ARG A 305 20.28 15.21 -13.03
CA ARG A 305 20.86 15.62 -14.32
C ARG A 305 21.89 14.62 -14.84
N GLU A 306 22.54 13.89 -13.91
CA GLU A 306 23.62 12.95 -14.20
C GLU A 306 23.14 11.51 -14.43
N LEU A 307 21.82 11.29 -14.49
CA LEU A 307 21.25 9.97 -14.72
C LEU A 307 21.77 9.35 -16.01
N ASN A 308 22.34 8.14 -15.91
CA ASN A 308 22.74 7.37 -17.08
C ASN A 308 21.51 6.85 -17.86
N ARG A 309 21.74 6.37 -19.10
CA ARG A 309 20.67 5.88 -19.97
C ARG A 309 19.81 4.79 -19.33
N LYS A 310 20.42 3.87 -18.56
CA LYS A 310 19.70 2.75 -17.89
C LYS A 310 18.76 3.29 -16.83
N ALA A 311 19.20 4.23 -16.01
CA ALA A 311 18.39 4.86 -14.97
C ALA A 311 17.23 5.65 -15.59
N ARG A 312 17.48 6.46 -16.63
CA ARG A 312 16.43 7.19 -17.36
C ARG A 312 15.39 6.25 -17.96
N THR A 313 15.80 5.13 -18.57
CA THR A 313 14.87 4.14 -19.12
C THR A 313 14.02 3.49 -18.01
N ARG A 314 14.61 3.22 -16.84
CA ARG A 314 13.88 2.67 -15.69
C ARG A 314 12.84 3.66 -15.17
N MET A 315 13.18 4.95 -15.08
CA MET A 315 12.26 5.99 -14.60
C MET A 315 11.16 6.34 -15.61
N ALA A 316 11.38 6.08 -16.90
CA ALA A 316 10.45 6.46 -17.97
C ALA A 316 9.25 5.53 -18.14
N LYS A 317 9.20 4.38 -17.46
CA LYS A 317 8.16 3.35 -17.68
C LYS A 317 7.55 2.87 -16.37
N SER A 318 6.23 2.71 -16.37
CA SER A 318 5.45 2.04 -15.30
C SER A 318 5.31 0.52 -15.52
N LYS A 319 4.57 -0.17 -14.66
CA LYS A 319 4.26 -1.62 -14.69
C LYS A 319 3.80 -2.11 -16.07
N GLU A 320 2.88 -1.41 -16.71
CA GLU A 320 2.31 -1.79 -18.02
C GLU A 320 3.11 -1.22 -19.20
N GLY A 321 4.33 -0.73 -18.96
CA GLY A 321 5.14 -0.08 -20.00
C GLY A 321 4.63 1.31 -20.40
N LEU A 322 3.66 1.85 -19.67
CA LEU A 322 3.13 3.20 -19.92
C LEU A 322 4.18 4.26 -19.57
N PRO A 323 4.25 5.36 -20.32
CA PRO A 323 5.19 6.43 -20.06
C PRO A 323 4.87 7.11 -18.72
N VAL A 324 5.92 7.43 -17.96
CA VAL A 324 5.82 8.22 -16.73
C VAL A 324 6.05 9.69 -17.08
N SER A 325 5.02 10.51 -16.94
CA SER A 325 5.06 11.96 -17.13
C SER A 325 4.89 12.73 -15.82
N ASP A 326 4.27 12.10 -14.82
CA ASP A 326 4.04 12.68 -13.52
C ASP A 326 4.86 11.93 -12.46
N VAL A 327 5.59 12.68 -11.66
CA VAL A 327 6.43 12.14 -10.61
C VAL A 327 6.04 12.71 -9.25
N PHE A 328 6.15 11.86 -8.25
CA PHE A 328 5.94 12.15 -6.86
C PHE A 328 7.29 12.11 -6.14
N ILE A 329 7.68 13.24 -5.56
CA ILE A 329 8.90 13.42 -4.79
C ILE A 329 8.50 13.34 -3.32
N GLN A 330 9.00 12.37 -2.61
CA GLN A 330 8.66 12.17 -1.19
C GLN A 330 9.91 12.20 -0.34
N GLU A 331 9.80 12.76 0.85
CA GLU A 331 10.83 12.66 1.89
C GLU A 331 11.23 11.20 2.08
N GLY A 332 12.54 10.96 2.04
CA GLY A 332 13.13 9.69 2.39
C GLY A 332 13.09 9.48 3.90
N VAL A 333 12.40 8.45 4.34
CA VAL A 333 12.37 8.05 5.74
C VAL A 333 13.22 6.81 5.89
N TYR A 334 14.20 6.84 6.78
CA TYR A 334 15.09 5.71 7.04
C TYR A 334 14.33 4.51 7.57
N THR A 335 14.88 3.33 7.35
CA THR A 335 14.37 2.09 7.94
C THR A 335 15.28 1.67 9.08
N PHE A 336 14.73 1.70 10.25
CA PHE A 336 15.41 1.45 11.51
C PHE A 336 15.41 -0.03 11.90
N GLU A 337 14.33 -0.75 11.58
CA GLU A 337 14.23 -2.16 11.89
C GLU A 337 15.15 -3.00 11.02
N GLN A 338 15.86 -3.92 11.66
CA GLN A 338 16.76 -4.86 11.02
C GLN A 338 16.56 -6.28 11.55
N THR A 339 16.84 -7.27 10.71
CA THR A 339 16.93 -8.66 11.15
C THR A 339 18.20 -8.89 11.96
N PRO A 340 18.34 -10.03 12.67
CA PRO A 340 19.58 -10.40 13.34
C PRO A 340 20.82 -10.47 12.41
N GLU A 341 20.60 -10.60 11.10
CA GLU A 341 21.62 -10.61 10.06
C GLU A 341 21.85 -9.23 9.42
N ASP A 342 21.35 -8.16 10.05
CA ASP A 342 21.46 -6.76 9.61
C ASP A 342 20.75 -6.44 8.28
N PHE A 343 19.76 -7.25 7.86
CA PHE A 343 18.93 -6.93 6.71
C PHE A 343 17.83 -5.95 7.09
N VAL A 344 17.58 -4.98 6.23
CA VAL A 344 16.53 -3.98 6.41
C VAL A 344 15.15 -4.64 6.39
N ALA A 345 14.31 -4.29 7.36
CA ALA A 345 12.98 -4.84 7.55
C ALA A 345 11.92 -3.73 7.62
N GLU A 346 11.08 -3.66 6.60
CA GLU A 346 10.03 -2.63 6.47
C GLU A 346 8.71 -3.14 7.05
N PRO A 347 8.10 -2.46 8.02
CA PRO A 347 6.79 -2.83 8.52
C PRO A 347 5.70 -2.55 7.48
N VAL A 348 4.84 -3.53 7.27
CA VAL A 348 3.64 -3.42 6.44
C VAL A 348 2.44 -3.78 7.31
N VAL A 349 1.46 -2.87 7.40
CA VAL A 349 0.26 -3.04 8.20
C VAL A 349 -0.93 -3.31 7.30
N TYR A 350 -1.75 -4.28 7.67
CA TYR A 350 -2.98 -4.66 6.99
C TYR A 350 -4.22 -4.26 7.78
N LEU A 351 -5.21 -3.73 7.06
CA LEU A 351 -6.48 -3.32 7.63
C LEU A 351 -7.63 -4.03 6.90
N PHE A 352 -8.70 -4.29 7.64
CA PHE A 352 -10.00 -4.65 7.10
C PHE A 352 -11.04 -3.72 7.71
N GLY A 353 -11.69 -2.91 6.88
CA GLY A 353 -12.45 -1.79 7.38
C GLY A 353 -11.59 -0.87 8.25
N GLN A 354 -12.09 -0.57 9.44
CA GLN A 354 -11.38 0.24 10.45
C GLN A 354 -10.46 -0.59 11.38
N GLN A 355 -10.43 -1.91 11.22
CA GLN A 355 -9.70 -2.82 12.09
C GLN A 355 -8.31 -3.11 11.54
N VAL A 356 -7.29 -3.04 12.40
CA VAL A 356 -5.95 -3.51 12.07
C VAL A 356 -5.92 -5.03 12.21
N LEU A 357 -5.66 -5.73 11.10
CA LEU A 357 -5.50 -7.19 11.11
C LEU A 357 -4.17 -7.65 11.69
N GLY A 358 -3.18 -6.79 11.65
CA GLY A 358 -1.80 -7.09 11.96
C GLY A 358 -0.87 -6.65 10.84
N GLY A 359 0.29 -7.26 10.76
CA GLY A 359 1.28 -6.91 9.75
C GLY A 359 2.41 -7.93 9.68
N PHE A 360 3.36 -7.61 8.84
CA PHE A 360 4.61 -8.35 8.72
C PHE A 360 5.75 -7.39 8.35
N PHE A 361 6.97 -7.86 8.48
CA PHE A 361 8.14 -7.13 8.02
C PHE A 361 8.59 -7.65 6.65
N ARG A 362 8.69 -6.73 5.68
CA ARG A 362 9.29 -7.02 4.38
C ARG A 362 10.80 -6.88 4.48
N VAL A 363 11.50 -7.99 4.37
CA VAL A 363 12.97 -8.03 4.50
C VAL A 363 13.63 -7.89 3.13
N HIS A 364 14.57 -6.96 3.04
CA HIS A 364 15.38 -6.72 1.85
C HIS A 364 16.84 -7.06 2.12
N ARG A 365 17.37 -8.06 1.41
CA ARG A 365 18.76 -8.52 1.58
C ARG A 365 19.81 -7.68 0.86
N GLU A 366 19.38 -6.89 -0.13
CA GLU A 366 20.27 -6.15 -1.02
C GLU A 366 20.10 -4.63 -0.92
N LYS A 367 19.12 -4.16 -0.15
CA LYS A 367 18.82 -2.73 0.01
C LYS A 367 19.40 -2.17 1.30
N GLY A 368 19.90 -0.93 1.23
CA GLY A 368 20.29 -0.14 2.38
C GLY A 368 19.09 0.47 3.12
N ILE A 369 19.36 1.05 4.29
CA ILE A 369 18.36 1.69 5.16
C ILE A 369 17.72 2.94 4.53
N ASP A 370 18.29 3.48 3.47
CA ASP A 370 17.90 4.67 2.72
C ASP A 370 17.45 4.36 1.28
N GLU A 371 17.25 3.08 0.96
CA GLU A 371 16.75 2.63 -0.34
C GLU A 371 15.28 2.23 -0.28
N SER A 372 14.59 2.44 -1.40
CA SER A 372 13.15 2.15 -1.56
C SER A 372 12.88 0.89 -2.39
#